data_b591bc5c1d47b37931bce67385a51d76
#
_entry.id   b591bc5c1d47b37931bce67385a51d76
#
_cell.length_a   1.000
_cell.length_b   1.000
_cell.length_c   1.000
_cell.angle_alpha   90.00
_cell.angle_beta   90.00
_cell.angle_gamma   90.00
#
_symmetry.space_group_name_H-M   'P 1'
#
loop_
_entity.id
_entity.type
_entity.pdbx_description
1 polymer ?
#
loop_
_entity_poly.entity_id
_entity_poly.type
_entity_poly.pdbx_seq_one_letter_code
_entity_poly.pdbx_strand_id
1 'polypeptide(L)'
;MNKYTLLAGISLLSACAQDEVSGPIYDTAGVERRTIEVVVSSAGIVEPLATVEVKSKASGEVLDLFVATGDKVEQGALMVTIDPRTVRNRLDQSDAELKAALSRREIAETQIARVESLVEAGTLTQSDLEQAQLDLANSESQVVTSRVSVENARIAVDDTDIRAPIGGTIIFKPVEIGQVISSPTQDFSGGTMLLQMADLSAVQIRSLVDETDIGKIRPGMTASVLVAAYPNQPFAGEVVKVEPQAVIEQNVTMFAVLISIQNPDGLLLPGMNAEVDISIARSDNAVTIPVMALRTDRDIESTANILGRTEDDIRDALRGGGSGSKAPDPDAPETIEVRGQTIELPEGVKADEVRAIMKKRRAGATITDDEQKLMRSLFQSSGDPSAGSARQPIKDYRFGGEFWVVIDSERQEIRKVTTGVTDLSRVEIISGLEESERVLILPSSHLMETQQDLQNFINRRVRGVPGIG
;
A
#
# COMPACT_ATOMS: atom_id res chain seq x y z
N MET A 1 7.46 30.31 92.04
CA MET A 1 7.39 31.74 92.39
C MET A 1 7.06 32.47 91.06
N ASN A 2 5.95 33.17 91.16
CA ASN A 2 5.39 34.28 90.38
C ASN A 2 4.94 33.96 88.94
N LYS A 3 3.64 33.90 88.73
CA LYS A 3 2.47 34.82 88.91
C LYS A 3 2.54 36.04 87.97
N TYR A 4 1.45 36.13 87.14
CA TYR A 4 0.87 37.32 86.47
C TYR A 4 1.56 37.73 85.18
N THR A 5 0.86 37.90 84.07
CA THR A 5 -0.30 38.73 83.69
C THR A 5 -0.78 38.30 82.27
N LEU A 6 -1.87 37.91 82.08
CA LEU A 6 -3.21 38.36 81.66
C LEU A 6 -3.26 39.74 80.99
N LEU A 7 -3.86 39.75 79.86
CA LEU A 7 -4.66 40.74 79.13
C LEU A 7 -4.12 41.32 77.79
N ALA A 8 -5.06 41.25 76.87
CA ALA A 8 -5.32 42.21 75.79
C ALA A 8 -4.67 41.94 74.40
N GLY A 9 -5.53 41.60 73.53
CA GLY A 9 -5.23 41.59 72.12
C GLY A 9 -6.29 40.91 71.21
N ILE A 10 -7.56 41.10 71.55
CA ILE A 10 -8.66 40.93 70.55
C ILE A 10 -8.60 42.10 69.62
N SER A 11 -8.45 41.84 68.33
CA SER A 11 -8.87 42.64 67.18
C SER A 11 -7.84 42.53 66.02
N LEU A 12 -8.14 41.76 65.07
CA LEU A 12 -7.98 42.02 63.65
C LEU A 12 -8.08 40.68 62.87
N LEU A 13 -9.26 40.08 62.89
CA LEU A 13 -9.71 39.22 61.86
C LEU A 13 -10.23 40.14 60.74
N SER A 14 -9.33 40.70 59.98
CA SER A 14 -9.66 41.27 58.68
C SER A 14 -9.84 40.13 57.66
N ALA A 15 -11.04 39.97 57.20
CA ALA A 15 -11.48 39.11 56.14
C ALA A 15 -10.61 39.30 54.88
N CYS A 16 -9.78 38.31 54.56
CA CYS A 16 -9.49 38.04 53.18
C CYS A 16 -10.72 37.33 52.61
N ALA A 17 -11.62 38.09 52.01
CA ALA A 17 -12.54 37.53 51.02
C ALA A 17 -11.65 37.10 49.85
N GLN A 18 -11.30 35.82 49.85
CA GLN A 18 -10.93 35.16 48.61
C GLN A 18 -12.19 35.14 47.76
N ASP A 19 -12.19 35.86 46.65
CA ASP A 19 -13.11 35.62 45.55
C ASP A 19 -12.90 34.15 45.17
N GLU A 20 -13.75 33.29 45.71
CA GLU A 20 -13.95 31.94 45.14
C GLU A 20 -14.50 32.12 43.71
N VAL A 21 -13.62 32.04 42.75
CA VAL A 21 -14.01 31.74 41.39
C VAL A 21 -14.52 30.29 41.43
N SER A 22 -15.75 30.11 41.90
CA SER A 22 -16.44 28.84 41.88
C SER A 22 -17.11 28.61 40.56
N GLY A 23 -16.28 28.36 39.55
CA GLY A 23 -16.72 27.70 38.29
C GLY A 23 -16.12 26.30 38.25
N PRO A 24 -16.79 25.32 37.69
CA PRO A 24 -16.18 24.03 37.47
C PRO A 24 -14.89 24.22 36.66
N ILE A 25 -13.76 23.74 37.21
CA ILE A 25 -12.47 23.80 36.55
C ILE A 25 -12.49 22.72 35.50
N TYR A 26 -12.60 23.12 34.24
CA TYR A 26 -12.49 22.21 33.09
C TYR A 26 -11.04 22.12 32.63
N ASP A 27 -10.62 20.93 32.18
CA ASP A 27 -9.33 20.78 31.55
C ASP A 27 -9.28 21.59 30.25
N THR A 28 -8.14 22.24 30.02
CA THR A 28 -7.91 23.02 28.81
C THR A 28 -6.74 22.46 28.02
N ALA A 29 -6.82 22.45 26.71
CA ALA A 29 -5.74 22.09 25.82
C ALA A 29 -5.34 23.29 24.97
N GLY A 30 -4.04 23.51 24.83
CA GLY A 30 -3.50 24.48 23.89
C GLY A 30 -3.60 24.00 22.45
N VAL A 31 -3.78 24.93 21.54
CA VAL A 31 -3.63 24.72 20.11
C VAL A 31 -2.13 24.69 19.80
N GLU A 32 -1.63 23.58 19.27
CA GLU A 32 -0.22 23.34 19.01
C GLU A 32 0.02 22.95 17.57
N ARG A 33 1.16 23.36 17.03
CA ARG A 33 1.62 22.82 15.74
C ARG A 33 2.39 21.53 15.95
N ARG A 34 1.94 20.49 15.26
CA ARG A 34 2.60 19.17 15.25
C ARG A 34 2.46 18.51 13.90
N THR A 35 3.34 17.58 13.62
CA THR A 35 3.13 16.62 12.52
C THR A 35 2.14 15.57 12.98
N ILE A 36 1.09 15.36 12.20
CA ILE A 36 0.16 14.25 12.34
C ILE A 36 0.42 13.26 11.22
N GLU A 37 0.56 12.00 11.56
CA GLU A 37 0.71 10.92 10.60
C GLU A 37 -0.31 9.81 10.92
N VAL A 38 -1.04 9.41 9.89
CA VAL A 38 -1.97 8.28 9.99
C VAL A 38 -1.30 7.09 9.36
N VAL A 39 -1.09 6.06 10.15
CA VAL A 39 -0.46 4.82 9.71
C VAL A 39 -1.43 3.65 9.80
N VAL A 40 -1.25 2.68 8.91
CA VAL A 40 -1.83 1.34 9.03
C VAL A 40 -0.72 0.40 9.43
N SER A 41 -0.83 -0.15 10.63
CA SER A 41 0.12 -1.13 11.15
C SER A 41 -0.32 -2.55 10.76
N SER A 42 0.62 -3.37 10.33
CA SER A 42 0.37 -4.73 9.91
C SER A 42 1.59 -5.62 10.14
N ALA A 43 1.36 -6.91 10.34
CA ALA A 43 2.45 -7.88 10.40
C ALA A 43 2.83 -8.36 9.01
N GLY A 44 4.12 -8.62 8.79
CA GLY A 44 4.64 -9.12 7.53
C GLY A 44 5.84 -10.03 7.69
N ILE A 45 6.22 -10.67 6.59
CA ILE A 45 7.39 -11.55 6.51
C ILE A 45 8.29 -11.05 5.39
N VAL A 46 9.60 -11.05 5.65
CA VAL A 46 10.61 -10.74 4.65
C VAL A 46 10.69 -11.87 3.64
N GLU A 47 10.55 -11.56 2.36
CA GLU A 47 10.67 -12.49 1.24
C GLU A 47 11.69 -11.92 0.23
N PRO A 48 12.39 -12.78 -0.53
CA PRO A 48 13.18 -12.30 -1.67
C PRO A 48 12.23 -11.81 -2.78
N LEU A 49 12.71 -10.90 -3.63
CA LEU A 49 11.93 -10.42 -4.80
C LEU A 49 11.59 -11.58 -5.76
N ALA A 50 12.53 -12.48 -5.96
CA ALA A 50 12.37 -13.67 -6.77
C ALA A 50 13.21 -14.81 -6.21
N THR A 51 12.64 -16.00 -6.21
CA THR A 51 13.31 -17.23 -5.84
C THR A 51 13.43 -18.12 -7.07
N VAL A 52 14.61 -18.63 -7.34
CA VAL A 52 14.86 -19.55 -8.45
C VAL A 52 15.18 -20.94 -7.89
N GLU A 53 14.32 -21.89 -8.23
CA GLU A 53 14.59 -23.31 -7.97
C GLU A 53 15.47 -23.88 -9.07
N VAL A 54 16.65 -24.33 -8.73
CA VAL A 54 17.54 -25.01 -9.66
C VAL A 54 17.27 -26.51 -9.57
N LYS A 55 16.70 -27.04 -10.66
CA LYS A 55 16.38 -28.45 -10.81
C LYS A 55 17.39 -29.14 -11.71
N SER A 56 17.61 -30.43 -11.47
CA SER A 56 18.48 -31.21 -12.36
C SER A 56 17.84 -31.37 -13.74
N LYS A 57 18.64 -31.14 -14.78
CA LYS A 57 18.29 -31.47 -16.16
C LYS A 57 18.79 -32.84 -16.57
N ALA A 58 19.87 -33.33 -15.94
CA ALA A 58 20.43 -34.65 -16.17
C ALA A 58 20.06 -35.61 -15.00
N SER A 59 20.07 -36.91 -15.28
CA SER A 59 19.94 -37.98 -14.28
C SER A 59 21.31 -38.61 -14.02
N GLY A 60 21.60 -38.89 -12.76
CA GLY A 60 22.85 -39.48 -12.35
C GLY A 60 23.16 -39.31 -10.86
N GLU A 61 24.36 -39.70 -10.44
CA GLU A 61 24.86 -39.49 -9.11
C GLU A 61 25.55 -38.11 -9.02
N VAL A 62 25.32 -37.37 -7.93
CA VAL A 62 26.04 -36.12 -7.64
C VAL A 62 27.47 -36.44 -7.24
N LEU A 63 28.44 -36.06 -8.09
CA LEU A 63 29.85 -36.27 -7.82
C LEU A 63 30.43 -35.18 -6.93
N ASP A 64 30.23 -33.94 -7.32
CA ASP A 64 30.79 -32.78 -6.63
C ASP A 64 29.73 -31.71 -6.40
N LEU A 65 29.88 -31.02 -5.28
CA LEU A 65 29.03 -29.92 -4.86
C LEU A 65 29.92 -28.76 -4.41
N PHE A 66 29.95 -27.68 -5.20
CA PHE A 66 30.88 -26.57 -5.04
C PHE A 66 30.30 -25.41 -4.20
N VAL A 67 29.04 -25.53 -3.76
CA VAL A 67 28.35 -24.46 -3.04
C VAL A 67 27.68 -24.98 -1.78
N ALA A 68 27.63 -24.13 -0.77
CA ALA A 68 26.90 -24.35 0.48
C ALA A 68 25.76 -23.34 0.66
N THR A 69 24.82 -23.62 1.56
CA THR A 69 23.77 -22.66 1.95
C THR A 69 24.41 -21.42 2.57
N GLY A 70 24.02 -20.25 2.09
CA GLY A 70 24.58 -18.94 2.47
C GLY A 70 25.64 -18.39 1.52
N ASP A 71 26.17 -19.21 0.59
CA ASP A 71 27.17 -18.74 -0.37
C ASP A 71 26.56 -17.80 -1.41
N LYS A 72 27.30 -16.75 -1.74
CA LYS A 72 27.00 -15.86 -2.86
C LYS A 72 27.68 -16.40 -4.11
N VAL A 73 26.91 -16.54 -5.17
CA VAL A 73 27.36 -17.04 -6.48
C VAL A 73 27.04 -16.04 -7.60
N GLU A 74 27.93 -15.98 -8.58
CA GLU A 74 27.69 -15.20 -9.79
C GLU A 74 26.94 -16.02 -10.82
N GLN A 75 26.26 -15.35 -11.76
CA GLN A 75 25.60 -16.03 -12.86
C GLN A 75 26.59 -16.84 -13.68
N GLY A 76 26.25 -18.10 -13.99
CA GLY A 76 27.11 -19.03 -14.75
C GLY A 76 28.13 -19.80 -13.90
N ALA A 77 28.27 -19.51 -12.61
CA ALA A 77 29.15 -20.24 -11.71
C ALA A 77 28.74 -21.73 -11.63
N LEU A 78 29.71 -22.65 -11.64
CA LEU A 78 29.47 -24.08 -11.49
C LEU A 78 29.09 -24.38 -10.04
N MET A 79 27.97 -25.06 -9.82
CA MET A 79 27.44 -25.36 -8.49
C MET A 79 27.45 -26.86 -8.20
N VAL A 80 27.06 -27.69 -9.16
CA VAL A 80 26.91 -29.14 -8.97
C VAL A 80 27.42 -29.84 -10.22
N THR A 81 28.15 -30.93 -10.07
CA THR A 81 28.52 -31.84 -11.16
C THR A 81 27.86 -33.22 -10.94
N ILE A 82 27.17 -33.67 -11.98
CA ILE A 82 26.51 -34.99 -12.05
C ILE A 82 27.41 -35.91 -12.83
N ASP A 83 27.37 -37.22 -12.57
CA ASP A 83 28.16 -38.22 -13.26
C ASP A 83 27.92 -38.22 -14.80
N PRO A 84 28.90 -37.78 -15.59
CA PRO A 84 28.74 -37.63 -17.04
C PRO A 84 29.02 -38.91 -17.84
N ARG A 85 29.43 -40.03 -17.20
CA ARG A 85 29.95 -41.24 -17.88
C ARG A 85 28.95 -41.75 -18.93
N THR A 86 27.70 -41.90 -18.59
CA THR A 86 26.66 -42.43 -19.48
C THR A 86 26.37 -41.53 -20.69
N VAL A 87 26.29 -40.23 -20.44
CA VAL A 87 26.00 -39.24 -21.49
C VAL A 87 27.21 -39.00 -22.42
N ARG A 88 28.47 -39.07 -21.87
CA ARG A 88 29.70 -39.03 -22.67
C ARG A 88 29.80 -40.23 -23.59
N ASN A 89 29.55 -41.45 -23.12
CA ASN A 89 29.54 -42.64 -23.97
C ASN A 89 28.51 -42.48 -25.12
N ARG A 90 27.36 -41.87 -24.87
CA ARG A 90 26.33 -41.59 -25.91
C ARG A 90 26.81 -40.53 -26.90
N LEU A 91 27.54 -39.51 -26.45
CA LEU A 91 28.18 -38.52 -27.33
C LEU A 91 29.20 -39.17 -28.25
N ASP A 92 30.11 -40.02 -27.71
CA ASP A 92 31.09 -40.73 -28.46
C ASP A 92 30.48 -41.66 -29.54
N GLN A 93 29.36 -42.33 -29.17
CA GLN A 93 28.59 -43.14 -30.10
C GLN A 93 28.00 -42.29 -31.26
N SER A 94 27.34 -41.16 -30.93
CA SER A 94 26.76 -40.27 -31.91
C SER A 94 27.81 -39.65 -32.85
N ASP A 95 28.99 -39.31 -32.29
CA ASP A 95 30.13 -38.83 -33.08
C ASP A 95 30.65 -39.88 -34.08
N ALA A 96 30.70 -41.15 -33.65
CA ALA A 96 31.08 -42.25 -34.57
C ALA A 96 30.01 -42.44 -35.71
N GLU A 97 28.71 -42.32 -35.37
CA GLU A 97 27.63 -42.38 -36.34
C GLU A 97 27.69 -41.19 -37.34
N LEU A 98 28.02 -39.99 -36.90
CA LEU A 98 28.23 -38.84 -37.78
C LEU A 98 29.40 -39.03 -38.70
N LYS A 99 30.56 -39.54 -38.19
CA LYS A 99 31.72 -39.86 -39.03
C LYS A 99 31.39 -40.86 -40.11
N ALA A 100 30.61 -41.91 -39.79
CA ALA A 100 30.17 -42.92 -40.74
C ALA A 100 29.22 -42.31 -41.82
N ALA A 101 28.33 -41.41 -41.44
CA ALA A 101 27.41 -40.70 -42.33
C ALA A 101 28.18 -39.76 -43.29
N LEU A 102 29.19 -39.04 -42.78
CA LEU A 102 30.07 -38.19 -43.60
C LEU A 102 30.84 -38.98 -44.63
N SER A 103 31.41 -40.16 -44.26
CA SER A 103 32.11 -41.03 -45.23
C SER A 103 31.17 -41.57 -46.29
N ARG A 104 29.92 -41.91 -45.94
CA ARG A 104 28.93 -42.36 -46.95
C ARG A 104 28.60 -41.24 -47.92
N ARG A 105 28.42 -40.01 -47.47
CA ARG A 105 28.19 -38.84 -48.33
C ARG A 105 29.36 -38.62 -49.29
N GLU A 106 30.61 -38.66 -48.78
CA GLU A 106 31.80 -38.48 -49.61
C GLU A 106 31.92 -39.57 -50.70
N ILE A 107 31.57 -40.83 -50.37
CA ILE A 107 31.47 -41.90 -51.35
C ILE A 107 30.42 -41.61 -52.43
N ALA A 108 29.19 -41.14 -51.97
CA ALA A 108 28.11 -40.79 -52.88
C ALA A 108 28.49 -39.61 -53.83
N GLU A 109 29.15 -38.57 -53.24
CA GLU A 109 29.67 -37.43 -54.04
C GLU A 109 30.68 -37.88 -55.08
N THR A 110 31.57 -38.79 -54.73
CA THR A 110 32.58 -39.36 -55.75
C THR A 110 31.81 -40.20 -56.78
N GLN A 111 30.79 -40.96 -56.39
CA GLN A 111 30.03 -41.82 -57.27
C GLN A 111 29.21 -40.98 -58.24
N ILE A 112 28.53 -39.89 -57.82
CA ILE A 112 27.77 -39.05 -58.78
C ILE A 112 28.67 -38.40 -59.82
N ALA A 113 29.84 -37.86 -59.45
CA ALA A 113 30.80 -37.29 -60.35
C ALA A 113 31.25 -38.29 -61.40
N ARG A 114 31.42 -39.57 -61.04
CA ARG A 114 31.76 -40.65 -61.91
C ARG A 114 30.59 -40.98 -62.89
N VAL A 115 29.38 -41.09 -62.36
CA VAL A 115 28.16 -41.37 -63.16
C VAL A 115 27.91 -40.28 -64.15
N GLU A 116 28.03 -39.00 -63.74
CA GLU A 116 27.89 -37.84 -64.65
C GLU A 116 28.83 -37.94 -65.89
N SER A 117 30.12 -38.23 -65.63
CA SER A 117 31.10 -38.38 -66.72
C SER A 117 30.79 -39.56 -67.69
N LEU A 118 30.20 -40.66 -67.16
CA LEU A 118 29.84 -41.82 -67.94
C LEU A 118 28.52 -41.61 -68.77
N VAL A 119 27.60 -40.83 -68.21
CA VAL A 119 26.37 -40.42 -68.92
C VAL A 119 26.71 -39.45 -70.04
N GLU A 120 27.62 -38.47 -69.84
CA GLU A 120 28.13 -37.58 -70.86
C GLU A 120 28.83 -38.35 -71.98
N ALA A 121 29.56 -39.43 -71.62
CA ALA A 121 30.19 -40.32 -72.60
C ALA A 121 29.20 -41.27 -73.32
N GLY A 122 27.91 -41.24 -72.96
CA GLY A 122 26.87 -42.11 -73.58
C GLY A 122 26.90 -43.56 -73.10
N THR A 123 27.62 -43.88 -72.02
CA THR A 123 27.81 -45.25 -71.52
C THR A 123 26.74 -45.66 -70.49
N LEU A 124 26.20 -44.68 -69.71
CA LEU A 124 25.14 -44.88 -68.75
C LEU A 124 23.87 -44.12 -69.15
N THR A 125 22.73 -44.48 -68.58
CA THR A 125 21.42 -43.85 -68.83
C THR A 125 21.17 -42.66 -67.90
N GLN A 126 20.25 -41.78 -68.32
CA GLN A 126 19.77 -40.66 -67.41
C GLN A 126 19.18 -41.18 -66.09
N SER A 127 18.52 -42.35 -66.14
CA SER A 127 17.98 -42.99 -64.92
C SER A 127 19.07 -43.41 -63.91
N ASP A 128 20.26 -43.79 -64.42
CA ASP A 128 21.41 -44.10 -63.54
C ASP A 128 21.91 -42.83 -62.82
N LEU A 129 21.90 -41.67 -63.51
CA LEU A 129 22.23 -40.39 -62.88
C LEU A 129 21.22 -39.96 -61.84
N GLU A 130 19.92 -40.07 -62.16
CA GLU A 130 18.84 -39.74 -61.18
C GLU A 130 18.96 -40.63 -59.94
N GLN A 131 19.28 -41.92 -60.06
CA GLN A 131 19.52 -42.81 -58.92
C GLN A 131 20.73 -42.37 -58.08
N ALA A 132 21.86 -42.00 -58.73
CA ALA A 132 23.03 -41.51 -58.03
C ALA A 132 22.74 -40.16 -57.26
N GLN A 133 21.91 -39.28 -57.85
CA GLN A 133 21.46 -38.06 -57.22
C GLN A 133 20.58 -38.35 -55.98
N LEU A 134 19.68 -39.34 -56.10
CA LEU A 134 18.85 -39.76 -54.96
C LEU A 134 19.71 -40.35 -53.83
N ASP A 135 20.74 -41.15 -54.17
CA ASP A 135 21.65 -41.74 -53.20
C ASP A 135 22.51 -40.67 -52.48
N LEU A 136 22.91 -39.60 -53.22
CA LEU A 136 23.57 -38.46 -52.62
C LEU A 136 22.63 -37.71 -51.64
N ALA A 137 21.40 -37.38 -52.08
CA ALA A 137 20.41 -36.69 -51.26
C ALA A 137 20.07 -37.48 -49.98
N ASN A 138 19.95 -38.80 -50.05
CA ASN A 138 19.74 -39.68 -48.92
C ASN A 138 20.91 -39.64 -47.93
N SER A 139 22.16 -39.67 -48.46
CA SER A 139 23.36 -39.60 -47.63
C SER A 139 23.53 -38.24 -46.95
N GLU A 140 23.18 -37.14 -47.62
CA GLU A 140 23.15 -35.80 -47.04
C GLU A 140 22.11 -35.69 -45.91
N SER A 141 20.91 -36.22 -46.12
CA SER A 141 19.86 -36.28 -45.11
C SER A 141 20.35 -37.07 -43.88
N GLN A 142 21.06 -38.17 -44.07
CA GLN A 142 21.64 -38.96 -42.95
C GLN A 142 22.71 -38.16 -42.19
N VAL A 143 23.54 -37.36 -42.89
CA VAL A 143 24.53 -36.48 -42.22
C VAL A 143 23.81 -35.45 -41.31
N VAL A 144 22.74 -34.81 -41.81
CA VAL A 144 21.97 -33.85 -41.03
C VAL A 144 21.38 -34.52 -39.81
N THR A 145 20.76 -35.69 -39.92
CA THR A 145 20.19 -36.44 -38.80
C THR A 145 21.26 -36.81 -37.77
N SER A 146 22.42 -37.34 -38.20
CA SER A 146 23.52 -37.71 -37.29
C SER A 146 24.11 -36.48 -36.61
N ARG A 147 24.20 -35.33 -37.33
CA ARG A 147 24.69 -34.07 -36.73
C ARG A 147 23.77 -33.58 -35.58
N VAL A 148 22.44 -33.64 -35.79
CA VAL A 148 21.46 -33.30 -34.75
C VAL A 148 21.57 -34.26 -33.56
N SER A 149 21.86 -35.56 -33.79
CA SER A 149 22.08 -36.53 -32.75
C SER A 149 23.33 -36.20 -31.88
N VAL A 150 24.42 -35.78 -32.51
CA VAL A 150 25.63 -35.31 -31.80
C VAL A 150 25.35 -34.06 -30.99
N GLU A 151 24.61 -33.09 -31.55
CA GLU A 151 24.29 -31.86 -30.79
C GLU A 151 23.41 -32.15 -29.58
N ASN A 152 22.40 -33.02 -29.74
CA ASN A 152 21.57 -33.43 -28.60
C ASN A 152 22.37 -34.16 -27.52
N ALA A 153 23.34 -35.01 -27.93
CA ALA A 153 24.22 -35.70 -27.01
C ALA A 153 25.17 -34.71 -26.27
N ARG A 154 25.66 -33.67 -26.99
CA ARG A 154 26.48 -32.61 -26.41
C ARG A 154 25.71 -31.83 -25.38
N ILE A 155 24.47 -31.41 -25.65
CA ILE A 155 23.58 -30.71 -24.68
C ILE A 155 23.41 -31.59 -23.46
N ALA A 156 23.19 -32.88 -23.61
CA ALA A 156 23.04 -33.80 -22.47
C ALA A 156 24.32 -33.89 -21.60
N VAL A 157 25.50 -33.75 -22.19
CA VAL A 157 26.77 -33.64 -21.39
C VAL A 157 26.84 -32.31 -20.68
N ASP A 158 26.55 -31.19 -21.36
CA ASP A 158 26.58 -29.88 -20.75
C ASP A 158 25.56 -29.76 -19.60
N ASP A 159 24.41 -30.46 -19.68
CA ASP A 159 23.39 -30.49 -18.64
C ASP A 159 23.83 -31.27 -17.38
N THR A 160 24.99 -31.97 -17.39
CA THR A 160 25.57 -32.58 -16.18
C THR A 160 26.34 -31.57 -15.32
N ASP A 161 26.68 -30.42 -15.87
CA ASP A 161 27.32 -29.30 -15.16
C ASP A 161 26.26 -28.24 -14.82
N ILE A 162 25.75 -28.30 -13.61
CA ILE A 162 24.68 -27.37 -13.17
C ILE A 162 25.31 -26.02 -12.78
N ARG A 163 24.92 -24.99 -13.52
CA ARG A 163 25.41 -23.62 -13.33
C ARG A 163 24.30 -22.69 -12.81
N ALA A 164 24.71 -21.63 -12.10
CA ALA A 164 23.82 -20.64 -11.55
C ALA A 164 23.07 -19.88 -12.66
N PRO A 165 21.73 -19.90 -12.72
CA PRO A 165 20.96 -19.18 -13.73
C PRO A 165 20.94 -17.67 -13.48
N ILE A 166 21.10 -17.23 -12.22
CA ILE A 166 21.18 -15.83 -11.80
C ILE A 166 22.35 -15.64 -10.84
N GLY A 167 22.80 -14.41 -10.63
CA GLY A 167 23.63 -14.06 -9.49
C GLY A 167 22.77 -13.96 -8.22
N GLY A 168 23.27 -14.44 -7.08
CA GLY A 168 22.50 -14.40 -5.84
C GLY A 168 23.10 -15.27 -4.74
N THR A 169 22.30 -15.51 -3.70
CA THR A 169 22.67 -16.31 -2.54
C THR A 169 21.91 -17.63 -2.53
N ILE A 170 22.59 -18.71 -2.18
CA ILE A 170 21.97 -20.04 -2.00
C ILE A 170 21.19 -20.02 -0.67
N ILE A 171 19.85 -20.07 -0.75
CA ILE A 171 18.99 -20.05 0.43
C ILE A 171 18.62 -21.43 0.95
N PHE A 172 18.60 -22.44 0.08
CA PHE A 172 18.26 -23.80 0.47
C PHE A 172 18.97 -24.82 -0.44
N LYS A 173 19.48 -25.91 0.14
CA LYS A 173 20.23 -26.97 -0.54
C LYS A 173 19.85 -28.35 0.05
N PRO A 174 18.87 -29.05 -0.53
CA PRO A 174 18.46 -30.37 -0.04
C PRO A 174 19.33 -31.52 -0.56
N VAL A 175 20.18 -31.30 -1.57
CA VAL A 175 21.00 -32.34 -2.22
C VAL A 175 22.34 -32.53 -1.52
N GLU A 176 22.83 -33.79 -1.51
CA GLU A 176 24.14 -34.17 -0.95
C GLU A 176 24.96 -34.93 -1.99
N ILE A 177 26.29 -34.94 -1.78
CA ILE A 177 27.23 -35.71 -2.61
C ILE A 177 26.93 -37.21 -2.47
N GLY A 178 26.93 -37.93 -3.61
CA GLY A 178 26.61 -39.35 -3.67
C GLY A 178 25.11 -39.64 -3.81
N GLN A 179 24.25 -38.61 -3.78
CA GLN A 179 22.82 -38.78 -4.01
C GLN A 179 22.54 -39.02 -5.50
N VAL A 180 21.67 -39.98 -5.79
CA VAL A 180 21.17 -40.21 -7.16
C VAL A 180 19.96 -39.32 -7.40
N ILE A 181 20.00 -38.56 -8.49
CA ILE A 181 18.98 -37.60 -8.91
C ILE A 181 18.40 -37.93 -10.27
N SER A 182 17.16 -37.50 -10.52
CA SER A 182 16.46 -37.72 -11.79
C SER A 182 16.11 -36.41 -12.48
N SER A 183 16.12 -36.47 -13.83
CA SER A 183 15.72 -35.33 -14.67
C SER A 183 14.21 -35.29 -14.90
N PRO A 184 13.63 -34.11 -15.23
CA PRO A 184 12.22 -33.98 -15.57
C PRO A 184 11.79 -34.78 -16.80
N THR A 185 12.74 -35.14 -17.67
CA THR A 185 12.47 -35.91 -18.89
C THR A 185 12.25 -37.40 -18.63
N GLN A 186 12.70 -37.88 -17.45
CA GLN A 186 12.57 -39.28 -17.04
C GLN A 186 11.61 -39.51 -15.88
N ASP A 187 11.23 -38.44 -15.19
CA ASP A 187 10.37 -38.51 -14.01
C ASP A 187 9.13 -37.58 -14.16
N PHE A 188 7.95 -38.14 -13.95
CA PHE A 188 6.68 -37.40 -14.00
C PHE A 188 6.54 -36.36 -12.87
N SER A 189 7.39 -36.40 -11.85
CA SER A 189 7.39 -35.46 -10.72
C SER A 189 8.14 -34.14 -10.96
N GLY A 190 8.64 -33.91 -12.20
CA GLY A 190 9.23 -32.62 -12.57
C GLY A 190 10.71 -32.44 -12.22
N GLY A 191 11.45 -33.55 -11.93
CA GLY A 191 12.89 -33.54 -11.64
C GLY A 191 13.23 -33.19 -10.20
N THR A 192 14.43 -33.60 -9.78
CA THR A 192 14.94 -33.34 -8.42
C THR A 192 15.36 -31.89 -8.25
N MET A 193 14.84 -31.19 -7.23
CA MET A 193 15.34 -29.88 -6.83
C MET A 193 16.72 -30.03 -6.18
N LEU A 194 17.72 -29.32 -6.72
CA LEU A 194 19.09 -29.38 -6.25
C LEU A 194 19.38 -28.29 -5.22
N LEU A 195 18.94 -27.07 -5.52
CA LEU A 195 19.12 -25.92 -4.65
C LEU A 195 18.12 -24.83 -5.00
N GLN A 196 17.95 -23.89 -4.09
CA GLN A 196 17.14 -22.72 -4.24
C GLN A 196 18.02 -21.49 -4.00
N MET A 197 17.91 -20.52 -4.87
CA MET A 197 18.69 -19.30 -4.80
C MET A 197 17.83 -18.06 -4.99
N ALA A 198 18.29 -16.96 -4.43
CA ALA A 198 17.62 -15.68 -4.55
C ALA A 198 18.61 -14.52 -4.56
N ASP A 199 18.23 -13.43 -5.21
CA ASP A 199 18.93 -12.16 -5.07
C ASP A 199 18.42 -11.48 -3.79
N LEU A 200 19.32 -11.23 -2.85
CA LEU A 200 19.04 -10.58 -1.56
C LEU A 200 19.50 -9.12 -1.52
N SER A 201 19.94 -8.53 -2.61
CA SER A 201 20.33 -7.12 -2.69
C SER A 201 19.16 -6.18 -2.45
N ALA A 202 17.97 -6.61 -2.80
CA ALA A 202 16.71 -6.03 -2.43
C ALA A 202 15.75 -7.14 -1.98
N VAL A 203 14.92 -6.83 -1.00
CA VAL A 203 13.90 -7.76 -0.47
C VAL A 203 12.55 -7.11 -0.52
N GLN A 204 11.52 -7.92 -0.45
CA GLN A 204 10.16 -7.44 -0.27
C GLN A 204 9.60 -7.94 1.06
N ILE A 205 8.70 -7.17 1.63
CA ILE A 205 7.90 -7.63 2.75
C ILE A 205 6.50 -7.90 2.25
N ARG A 206 6.05 -9.10 2.50
CA ARG A 206 4.66 -9.50 2.31
C ARG A 206 3.92 -9.24 3.61
N SER A 207 3.23 -8.10 3.68
CA SER A 207 2.48 -7.67 4.84
C SER A 207 1.00 -7.97 4.65
N LEU A 208 0.34 -8.49 5.69
CA LEU A 208 -1.09 -8.83 5.68
C LEU A 208 -1.88 -7.71 6.35
N VAL A 209 -2.67 -7.00 5.56
CA VAL A 209 -3.49 -5.87 5.97
C VAL A 209 -4.96 -6.28 6.01
N ASP A 210 -5.69 -5.85 7.05
CA ASP A 210 -7.11 -6.10 7.23
C ASP A 210 -7.95 -5.47 6.11
N GLU A 211 -9.10 -6.11 5.78
CA GLU A 211 -10.05 -5.65 4.76
C GLU A 211 -10.54 -4.22 5.03
N THR A 212 -10.65 -3.81 6.29
CA THR A 212 -11.13 -2.47 6.68
C THR A 212 -10.16 -1.35 6.29
N ASP A 213 -8.86 -1.67 6.19
CA ASP A 213 -7.81 -0.70 5.94
C ASP A 213 -7.21 -0.76 4.54
N ILE A 214 -7.37 -1.89 3.84
CA ILE A 214 -6.79 -2.07 2.49
C ILE A 214 -7.30 -1.03 1.48
N GLY A 215 -8.54 -0.58 1.64
CA GLY A 215 -9.15 0.47 0.80
C GLY A 215 -8.39 1.80 0.83
N LYS A 216 -7.57 2.03 1.84
CA LYS A 216 -6.78 3.25 2.07
C LYS A 216 -5.40 3.18 1.43
N ILE A 217 -4.86 1.99 1.20
CA ILE A 217 -3.48 1.77 0.74
C ILE A 217 -3.40 1.87 -0.79
N ARG A 218 -2.35 2.53 -1.27
CA ARG A 218 -2.05 2.70 -2.70
C ARG A 218 -0.57 2.42 -2.96
N PRO A 219 -0.23 1.91 -4.16
CA PRO A 219 1.16 1.85 -4.60
C PRO A 219 1.84 3.22 -4.55
N GLY A 220 3.11 3.25 -4.18
CA GLY A 220 3.90 4.47 -4.00
C GLY A 220 3.84 5.08 -2.60
N MET A 221 3.04 4.54 -1.68
CA MET A 221 3.04 4.98 -0.29
C MET A 221 4.31 4.53 0.42
N THR A 222 4.83 5.39 1.30
CA THR A 222 5.98 5.08 2.14
C THR A 222 5.57 4.18 3.31
N ALA A 223 6.46 3.28 3.67
CA ALA A 223 6.29 2.40 4.82
C ALA A 223 7.56 2.41 5.69
N SER A 224 7.35 2.40 6.99
CA SER A 224 8.40 2.15 7.97
C SER A 224 8.31 0.70 8.41
N VAL A 225 9.41 -0.02 8.30
CA VAL A 225 9.46 -1.45 8.60
C VAL A 225 10.39 -1.71 9.75
N LEU A 226 9.87 -2.30 10.79
CA LEU A 226 10.61 -2.71 11.98
C LEU A 226 10.73 -4.23 12.00
N VAL A 227 11.92 -4.74 11.72
CA VAL A 227 12.17 -6.19 11.72
C VAL A 227 12.50 -6.64 13.15
N ALA A 228 11.92 -7.77 13.58
CA ALA A 228 12.08 -8.28 14.93
C ALA A 228 13.55 -8.51 15.35
N ALA A 229 14.43 -8.81 14.38
CA ALA A 229 15.86 -8.96 14.61
C ALA A 229 16.59 -7.63 14.86
N TYR A 230 16.02 -6.49 14.44
CA TYR A 230 16.63 -5.15 14.53
C TYR A 230 15.63 -4.13 15.10
N PRO A 231 15.26 -4.22 16.38
CA PRO A 231 14.17 -3.44 16.95
C PRO A 231 14.45 -1.93 17.09
N ASN A 232 15.72 -1.53 16.96
CA ASN A 232 16.14 -0.12 17.04
C ASN A 232 16.49 0.50 15.68
N GLN A 233 16.30 -0.24 14.59
CA GLN A 233 16.67 0.20 13.26
C GLN A 233 15.47 0.02 12.30
N PRO A 234 14.63 1.05 12.12
CA PRO A 234 13.56 1.01 11.13
C PRO A 234 14.16 1.07 9.72
N PHE A 235 13.62 0.27 8.83
CA PHE A 235 13.96 0.27 7.41
C PHE A 235 12.88 1.02 6.63
N ALA A 236 13.30 1.91 5.73
CA ALA A 236 12.38 2.59 4.85
C ALA A 236 12.01 1.69 3.67
N GLY A 237 10.72 1.56 3.41
CA GLY A 237 10.18 0.80 2.29
C GLY A 237 9.15 1.59 1.51
N GLU A 238 8.79 1.09 0.33
CA GLU A 238 7.76 1.65 -0.52
C GLU A 238 6.76 0.55 -0.93
N VAL A 239 5.47 0.86 -0.87
CA VAL A 239 4.40 -0.05 -1.33
C VAL A 239 4.48 -0.19 -2.84
N VAL A 240 4.81 -1.40 -3.32
CA VAL A 240 4.88 -1.71 -4.75
C VAL A 240 3.51 -2.04 -5.31
N LYS A 241 2.80 -2.93 -4.63
CA LYS A 241 1.46 -3.37 -5.07
C LYS A 241 0.66 -3.95 -3.92
N VAL A 242 -0.65 -3.97 -4.11
CA VAL A 242 -1.62 -4.72 -3.29
C VAL A 242 -2.06 -5.94 -4.10
N GLU A 243 -1.99 -7.12 -3.53
CA GLU A 243 -2.48 -8.34 -4.16
C GLU A 243 -4.01 -8.38 -4.10
N PRO A 244 -4.70 -8.63 -5.23
CA PRO A 244 -6.16 -8.56 -5.27
C PRO A 244 -6.84 -9.78 -4.64
N GLN A 245 -6.10 -10.86 -4.41
CA GLN A 245 -6.62 -12.06 -3.79
C GLN A 245 -6.50 -11.97 -2.27
N ALA A 246 -7.63 -12.10 -1.58
CA ALA A 246 -7.67 -12.16 -0.14
C ALA A 246 -7.09 -13.48 0.40
N VAL A 247 -6.43 -13.38 1.54
CA VAL A 247 -6.00 -14.51 2.36
C VAL A 247 -6.90 -14.54 3.59
N ILE A 248 -7.46 -15.70 3.90
CA ILE A 248 -8.30 -15.86 5.09
C ILE A 248 -7.53 -16.68 6.10
N GLU A 249 -7.15 -16.04 7.20
CA GLU A 249 -6.49 -16.68 8.32
C GLU A 249 -7.35 -16.51 9.59
N GLN A 250 -7.59 -17.57 10.30
CA GLN A 250 -8.37 -17.56 11.55
C GLN A 250 -9.71 -16.81 11.46
N ASN A 251 -10.40 -16.91 10.33
CA ASN A 251 -11.65 -16.20 10.02
C ASN A 251 -11.52 -14.66 9.85
N VAL A 252 -10.30 -14.15 9.68
CA VAL A 252 -10.05 -12.75 9.33
C VAL A 252 -9.67 -12.65 7.86
N THR A 253 -10.32 -11.78 7.12
CA THR A 253 -10.00 -11.51 5.71
C THR A 253 -8.91 -10.46 5.64
N MET A 254 -7.77 -10.83 5.07
CA MET A 254 -6.61 -9.96 4.90
C MET A 254 -6.16 -9.92 3.45
N PHE A 255 -5.50 -8.85 3.06
CA PHE A 255 -4.90 -8.68 1.74
C PHE A 255 -3.39 -8.49 1.86
N ALA A 256 -2.64 -9.17 1.00
CA ALA A 256 -1.21 -9.02 0.98
C ALA A 256 -0.79 -7.71 0.29
N VAL A 257 0.00 -6.92 0.98
CA VAL A 257 0.65 -5.71 0.48
C VAL A 257 2.14 -5.99 0.36
N LEU A 258 2.70 -5.80 -0.82
CA LEU A 258 4.12 -5.99 -1.07
C LEU A 258 4.86 -4.66 -0.98
N ILE A 259 5.86 -4.63 -0.10
CA ILE A 259 6.67 -3.45 0.19
C ILE A 259 8.11 -3.79 -0.17
N SER A 260 8.72 -2.98 -1.05
CA SER A 260 10.12 -3.16 -1.45
C SER A 260 11.06 -2.43 -0.48
N ILE A 261 12.15 -3.07 -0.14
CA ILE A 261 13.20 -2.52 0.73
C ILE A 261 14.57 -2.83 0.11
N GLN A 262 15.43 -1.84 0.06
CA GLN A 262 16.84 -2.03 -0.32
C GLN A 262 17.62 -2.69 0.84
N ASN A 263 18.43 -3.68 0.52
CA ASN A 263 19.18 -4.46 1.50
C ASN A 263 20.68 -4.50 1.17
N PRO A 264 21.36 -3.33 1.07
CA PRO A 264 22.76 -3.26 0.63
C PRO A 264 23.70 -4.00 1.59
N ASP A 265 23.40 -3.98 2.88
CA ASP A 265 24.22 -4.60 3.92
C ASP A 265 23.92 -6.10 4.11
N GLY A 266 22.88 -6.63 3.45
CA GLY A 266 22.47 -8.03 3.57
C GLY A 266 21.92 -8.41 4.95
N LEU A 267 21.43 -7.43 5.72
CA LEU A 267 20.90 -7.64 7.08
C LEU A 267 19.57 -8.34 7.09
N LEU A 268 18.75 -8.08 6.07
CA LEU A 268 17.41 -8.63 5.95
C LEU A 268 17.50 -10.00 5.27
N LEU A 269 17.08 -11.03 5.99
CA LEU A 269 17.08 -12.41 5.51
C LEU A 269 15.65 -12.90 5.31
N PRO A 270 15.37 -13.70 4.27
CA PRO A 270 14.07 -14.31 4.05
C PRO A 270 13.57 -15.09 5.27
N GLY A 271 12.29 -14.95 5.59
CA GLY A 271 11.66 -15.58 6.74
C GLY A 271 11.68 -14.76 8.03
N MET A 272 12.32 -13.59 8.06
CA MET A 272 12.27 -12.69 9.22
C MET A 272 10.87 -12.08 9.34
N ASN A 273 10.36 -12.00 10.59
CA ASN A 273 9.11 -11.30 10.89
C ASN A 273 9.38 -9.79 11.00
N ALA A 274 8.43 -9.01 10.49
CA ALA A 274 8.48 -7.56 10.53
C ALA A 274 7.12 -6.97 10.90
N GLU A 275 7.14 -5.84 11.58
CA GLU A 275 6.02 -4.94 11.74
C GLU A 275 6.14 -3.81 10.73
N VAL A 276 5.05 -3.51 10.06
CA VAL A 276 5.02 -2.55 8.95
C VAL A 276 4.01 -1.47 9.26
N ASP A 277 4.47 -0.23 9.28
CA ASP A 277 3.64 0.97 9.40
C ASP A 277 3.58 1.68 8.05
N ILE A 278 2.45 1.57 7.37
CA ILE A 278 2.22 2.20 6.07
C ILE A 278 1.61 3.59 6.30
N SER A 279 2.30 4.65 5.86
CA SER A 279 1.84 6.03 5.98
C SER A 279 0.75 6.31 4.94
N ILE A 280 -0.49 6.52 5.43
CA ILE A 280 -1.66 6.81 4.58
C ILE A 280 -1.80 8.31 4.34
N ALA A 281 -1.65 9.09 5.41
CA ALA A 281 -1.78 10.54 5.36
C ALA A 281 -0.82 11.16 6.34
N ARG A 282 -0.16 12.23 5.91
CA ARG A 282 0.76 13.01 6.74
C ARG A 282 0.48 14.48 6.53
N SER A 283 0.38 15.23 7.62
CA SER A 283 0.30 16.68 7.61
C SER A 283 1.39 17.24 8.51
N ASP A 284 2.37 17.88 7.87
CA ASP A 284 3.49 18.48 8.58
C ASP A 284 3.09 19.87 9.07
N ASN A 285 3.50 20.20 10.30
CA ASN A 285 3.26 21.52 10.91
C ASN A 285 1.76 21.91 10.98
N ALA A 286 0.88 20.92 11.15
CA ALA A 286 -0.56 21.12 11.28
C ALA A 286 -0.94 21.74 12.62
N VAL A 287 -1.91 22.66 12.59
CA VAL A 287 -2.55 23.16 13.81
C VAL A 287 -3.41 22.06 14.40
N THR A 288 -3.14 21.65 15.62
CA THR A 288 -3.75 20.45 16.21
C THR A 288 -4.36 20.69 17.56
N ILE A 289 -5.47 20.02 17.82
CA ILE A 289 -6.09 19.93 19.15
C ILE A 289 -6.36 18.46 19.51
N PRO A 290 -6.53 18.13 20.79
CA PRO A 290 -6.99 16.80 21.17
C PRO A 290 -8.40 16.52 20.63
N VAL A 291 -8.63 15.32 20.12
CA VAL A 291 -9.96 14.89 19.58
C VAL A 291 -11.05 15.06 20.65
N MET A 292 -10.72 14.92 21.92
CA MET A 292 -11.66 15.08 23.05
C MET A 292 -12.23 16.51 23.17
N ALA A 293 -11.60 17.51 22.58
CA ALA A 293 -12.11 18.89 22.56
C ALA A 293 -13.17 19.13 21.46
N LEU A 294 -13.25 18.25 20.45
CA LEU A 294 -14.25 18.34 19.38
C LEU A 294 -15.64 18.01 19.89
N ARG A 295 -16.63 18.76 19.41
CA ARG A 295 -18.04 18.58 19.71
C ARG A 295 -18.85 18.42 18.45
N THR A 296 -19.92 17.66 18.56
CA THR A 296 -20.91 17.41 17.51
C THR A 296 -22.26 18.00 17.90
N ASP A 297 -23.21 18.03 16.97
CA ASP A 297 -24.56 18.49 17.26
C ASP A 297 -25.26 17.68 18.38
N ARG A 298 -24.81 16.47 18.66
CA ARG A 298 -25.31 15.64 19.76
C ARG A 298 -24.87 16.14 21.13
N ASP A 299 -23.80 16.91 21.19
CA ASP A 299 -23.21 17.40 22.43
C ASP A 299 -23.78 18.78 22.84
N ILE A 300 -24.72 19.35 22.09
CA ILE A 300 -25.31 20.68 22.35
C ILE A 300 -25.98 20.71 23.72
N GLU A 301 -26.85 19.74 24.01
CA GLU A 301 -27.57 19.67 25.29
C GLU A 301 -26.64 19.53 26.49
N SER A 302 -25.68 18.60 26.42
CA SER A 302 -24.70 18.39 27.48
C SER A 302 -23.82 19.62 27.69
N THR A 303 -23.37 20.25 26.61
CA THR A 303 -22.55 21.47 26.69
C THR A 303 -23.33 22.66 27.22
N ALA A 304 -24.62 22.82 26.84
CA ALA A 304 -25.51 23.85 27.37
C ALA A 304 -25.63 23.74 28.91
N ASN A 305 -25.89 22.53 29.40
CA ASN A 305 -25.98 22.25 30.80
C ASN A 305 -24.70 22.55 31.58
N ILE A 306 -23.55 22.20 30.99
CA ILE A 306 -22.22 22.40 31.57
C ILE A 306 -21.87 23.89 31.65
N LEU A 307 -22.12 24.64 30.56
CA LEU A 307 -21.80 26.06 30.47
C LEU A 307 -22.86 26.98 31.10
N GLY A 308 -23.99 26.42 31.59
CA GLY A 308 -25.12 27.20 32.14
C GLY A 308 -25.82 28.08 31.12
N ARG A 309 -25.84 27.66 29.84
CA ARG A 309 -26.48 28.34 28.69
C ARG A 309 -27.70 27.56 28.23
N THR A 310 -28.50 28.18 27.36
CA THR A 310 -29.59 27.47 26.71
C THR A 310 -29.09 26.79 25.42
N GLU A 311 -29.75 25.71 24.99
CA GLU A 311 -29.42 25.07 23.72
C GLU A 311 -29.55 26.03 22.52
N ASP A 312 -30.52 26.93 22.57
CA ASP A 312 -30.75 27.91 21.52
C ASP A 312 -29.59 28.92 21.42
N ASP A 313 -29.00 29.32 22.57
CA ASP A 313 -27.81 30.18 22.57
C ASP A 313 -26.62 29.51 21.86
N ILE A 314 -26.43 28.19 22.06
CA ILE A 314 -25.37 27.45 21.38
C ILE A 314 -25.66 27.33 19.89
N ARG A 315 -26.90 27.00 19.51
CA ARG A 315 -27.31 26.89 18.10
C ARG A 315 -27.20 28.24 17.37
N ASP A 316 -27.53 29.33 18.03
CA ASP A 316 -27.42 30.69 17.47
C ASP A 316 -25.94 31.11 17.33
N ALA A 317 -25.07 30.78 18.30
CA ALA A 317 -23.63 30.98 18.17
C ALA A 317 -23.03 30.17 17.00
N LEU A 318 -23.48 28.94 16.79
CA LEU A 318 -23.09 28.10 15.67
C LEU A 318 -23.64 28.59 14.31
N ARG A 319 -24.78 29.27 14.28
CA ARG A 319 -25.33 29.91 13.09
C ARG A 319 -24.70 31.26 12.79
N GLY A 320 -24.36 32.03 13.83
CA GLY A 320 -23.77 33.35 13.73
C GLY A 320 -22.24 33.40 13.58
N GLY A 321 -21.54 32.31 13.91
CA GLY A 321 -20.08 32.23 13.92
C GLY A 321 -19.39 32.14 12.56
N GLY A 322 -20.11 32.31 11.47
CA GLY A 322 -19.56 32.33 10.09
C GLY A 322 -19.12 33.72 9.60
N SER A 323 -18.79 34.66 10.48
CA SER A 323 -18.40 36.02 10.08
C SER A 323 -16.93 36.36 10.38
N GLY A 324 -16.02 35.57 9.80
CA GLY A 324 -14.70 36.01 9.39
C GLY A 324 -14.69 36.28 7.88
N SER A 325 -15.73 36.95 7.38
CA SER A 325 -15.84 37.35 5.99
C SER A 325 -14.84 38.47 5.72
N LYS A 326 -13.72 38.11 5.07
CA LYS A 326 -13.00 39.04 4.22
C LYS A 326 -14.06 39.71 3.31
N ALA A 327 -14.14 41.03 3.37
CA ALA A 327 -15.08 41.79 2.54
C ALA A 327 -14.95 41.30 1.07
N PRO A 328 -16.07 41.12 0.35
CA PRO A 328 -16.02 40.65 -1.02
C PRO A 328 -15.18 41.65 -1.84
N ASP A 329 -14.20 41.11 -2.52
CA ASP A 329 -13.40 41.84 -3.52
C ASP A 329 -14.38 42.34 -4.58
N PRO A 330 -14.52 43.63 -4.82
CA PRO A 330 -15.50 44.18 -5.76
C PRO A 330 -15.29 43.73 -7.21
N ASP A 331 -14.16 43.09 -7.53
CA ASP A 331 -13.80 42.59 -8.86
C ASP A 331 -13.87 41.03 -8.97
N ALA A 332 -14.38 40.31 -7.97
CA ALA A 332 -14.52 38.85 -8.06
C ALA A 332 -15.78 38.49 -8.88
N PRO A 333 -15.69 37.50 -9.80
CA PRO A 333 -16.84 37.06 -10.58
C PRO A 333 -17.95 36.51 -9.66
N GLU A 334 -19.18 36.94 -9.91
CA GLU A 334 -20.35 36.41 -9.17
C GLU A 334 -20.49 34.89 -9.43
N THR A 335 -20.65 34.13 -8.37
CA THR A 335 -20.83 32.67 -8.43
C THR A 335 -22.21 32.26 -7.93
N ILE A 336 -22.75 31.17 -8.49
CA ILE A 336 -24.01 30.58 -8.04
C ILE A 336 -23.84 29.10 -7.78
N GLU A 337 -24.40 28.63 -6.68
CA GLU A 337 -24.36 27.20 -6.34
C GLU A 337 -25.63 26.50 -6.85
N VAL A 338 -25.46 25.51 -7.73
CA VAL A 338 -26.52 24.70 -8.30
C VAL A 338 -26.22 23.23 -8.10
N ARG A 339 -27.04 22.55 -7.30
CA ARG A 339 -26.88 21.11 -6.97
C ARG A 339 -25.51 20.73 -6.40
N GLY A 340 -24.91 21.61 -5.59
CA GLY A 340 -23.61 21.35 -4.97
C GLY A 340 -22.41 21.62 -5.89
N GLN A 341 -22.61 22.28 -7.04
CA GLN A 341 -21.56 22.78 -7.91
C GLN A 341 -21.60 24.31 -7.95
N THR A 342 -20.45 24.93 -7.71
CA THR A 342 -20.28 26.38 -7.84
C THR A 342 -19.99 26.70 -9.31
N ILE A 343 -20.85 27.49 -9.93
CA ILE A 343 -20.74 27.92 -11.33
C ILE A 343 -20.39 29.41 -11.33
N GLU A 344 -19.31 29.80 -12.01
CA GLU A 344 -18.98 31.21 -12.25
C GLU A 344 -19.92 31.80 -13.29
N LEU A 345 -20.45 32.99 -13.00
CA LEU A 345 -21.37 33.70 -13.90
C LEU A 345 -20.55 34.55 -14.89
N PRO A 346 -20.96 34.60 -16.18
CA PRO A 346 -20.34 35.50 -17.15
C PRO A 346 -20.55 36.96 -16.77
N GLU A 347 -19.60 37.83 -17.17
CA GLU A 347 -19.69 39.27 -16.94
C GLU A 347 -21.03 39.86 -17.38
N GLY A 348 -21.69 40.53 -16.44
CA GLY A 348 -22.98 41.21 -16.69
C GLY A 348 -24.22 40.42 -16.31
N VAL A 349 -24.11 39.17 -15.85
CA VAL A 349 -25.27 38.36 -15.40
C VAL A 349 -25.29 38.31 -13.87
N LYS A 350 -26.37 38.79 -13.27
CA LYS A 350 -26.54 38.78 -11.81
C LYS A 350 -27.06 37.46 -11.28
N ALA A 351 -26.54 37.00 -10.16
CA ALA A 351 -26.95 35.77 -9.50
C ALA A 351 -28.46 35.70 -9.20
N ASP A 352 -29.09 36.86 -8.91
CA ASP A 352 -30.49 36.96 -8.62
C ASP A 352 -31.37 36.72 -9.86
N GLU A 353 -30.91 37.10 -11.06
CA GLU A 353 -31.64 36.82 -12.32
C GLU A 353 -31.65 35.33 -12.62
N VAL A 354 -30.52 34.66 -12.43
CA VAL A 354 -30.45 33.20 -12.63
C VAL A 354 -31.34 32.45 -11.62
N ARG A 355 -31.36 32.89 -10.37
CA ARG A 355 -32.25 32.33 -9.34
C ARG A 355 -33.71 32.53 -9.67
N ALA A 356 -34.10 33.71 -10.22
CA ALA A 356 -35.44 34.01 -10.64
C ALA A 356 -35.88 33.10 -11.80
N ILE A 357 -35.05 32.90 -12.80
CA ILE A 357 -35.30 31.99 -13.93
C ILE A 357 -35.45 30.53 -13.46
N MET A 358 -34.60 30.08 -12.56
CA MET A 358 -34.73 28.74 -11.96
C MET A 358 -36.01 28.56 -11.17
N LYS A 359 -36.46 29.58 -10.45
CA LYS A 359 -37.72 29.59 -9.71
C LYS A 359 -38.92 29.52 -10.64
N LYS A 360 -38.91 30.28 -11.76
CA LYS A 360 -39.93 30.22 -12.82
C LYS A 360 -40.04 28.83 -13.44
N ARG A 361 -38.87 28.21 -13.77
CA ARG A 361 -38.82 26.85 -14.33
C ARG A 361 -39.36 25.80 -13.36
N ARG A 362 -39.08 25.93 -12.07
CA ARG A 362 -39.59 25.02 -11.03
C ARG A 362 -41.11 25.17 -10.80
N ALA A 363 -41.62 26.36 -11.05
CA ALA A 363 -43.07 26.67 -10.96
C ALA A 363 -43.86 26.31 -12.24
N GLY A 364 -43.23 25.75 -13.28
CA GLY A 364 -43.88 25.39 -14.54
C GLY A 364 -44.30 26.58 -15.41
N ALA A 365 -43.73 27.78 -15.14
CA ALA A 365 -44.07 28.98 -15.93
C ALA A 365 -43.27 29.01 -17.24
N THR A 366 -43.82 29.61 -18.29
CA THR A 366 -43.17 29.79 -19.59
C THR A 366 -41.95 30.69 -19.47
N ILE A 367 -40.77 30.16 -19.93
CA ILE A 367 -39.52 30.86 -19.97
C ILE A 367 -39.35 31.51 -21.35
N THR A 368 -38.90 32.76 -21.42
CA THR A 368 -38.64 33.46 -22.68
C THR A 368 -37.43 32.88 -23.41
N ASP A 369 -37.33 33.05 -24.75
CA ASP A 369 -36.24 32.54 -25.59
C ASP A 369 -34.86 33.04 -25.14
N ASP A 370 -34.77 34.25 -24.60
CA ASP A 370 -33.53 34.85 -24.10
C ASP A 370 -33.13 34.24 -22.74
N GLU A 371 -34.07 33.97 -21.83
CA GLU A 371 -33.85 33.25 -20.57
C GLU A 371 -33.39 31.79 -20.85
N GLN A 372 -33.91 31.19 -21.92
CA GLN A 372 -33.53 29.83 -22.33
C GLN A 372 -32.12 29.76 -22.95
N LYS A 373 -31.72 30.78 -23.71
CA LYS A 373 -30.34 30.91 -24.24
C LYS A 373 -29.34 31.13 -23.13
N LEU A 374 -29.66 32.01 -22.16
CA LEU A 374 -28.79 32.25 -20.98
C LEU A 374 -28.56 30.98 -20.16
N MET A 375 -29.62 30.23 -19.90
CA MET A 375 -29.51 28.92 -19.21
C MET A 375 -28.71 27.91 -20.00
N ARG A 376 -28.83 27.90 -21.33
CA ARG A 376 -28.04 26.97 -22.18
C ARG A 376 -26.58 27.33 -22.22
N SER A 377 -26.20 28.61 -22.21
CA SER A 377 -24.79 29.05 -22.15
C SER A 377 -24.13 28.72 -20.81
N LEU A 378 -24.88 28.87 -19.70
CA LEU A 378 -24.39 28.52 -18.35
C LEU A 378 -24.11 27.01 -18.18
N PHE A 379 -24.93 26.16 -18.83
CA PHE A 379 -24.74 24.70 -18.77
C PHE A 379 -23.86 24.12 -19.89
N GLN A 380 -23.59 24.85 -20.98
CA GLN A 380 -22.66 24.44 -22.02
C GLN A 380 -21.18 24.73 -21.66
N SER A 381 -20.91 25.72 -20.82
CA SER A 381 -19.55 25.98 -20.33
C SER A 381 -19.08 25.01 -19.25
N SER A 382 -19.99 24.20 -18.70
CA SER A 382 -19.68 23.21 -17.65
C SER A 382 -19.65 21.75 -18.13
N GLY A 383 -19.59 21.47 -19.43
CA GLY A 383 -19.64 20.10 -19.91
C GLY A 383 -18.98 19.89 -21.26
N ASP A 384 -17.67 19.72 -21.32
CA ASP A 384 -17.01 18.97 -22.38
C ASP A 384 -16.83 17.52 -21.92
N PRO A 385 -17.56 16.54 -22.47
CA PRO A 385 -17.43 15.13 -22.08
C PRO A 385 -16.16 14.46 -22.62
N SER A 386 -15.27 15.20 -23.30
CA SER A 386 -14.04 14.68 -23.88
C SER A 386 -12.74 15.11 -23.18
N ALA A 387 -12.82 15.94 -22.13
CA ALA A 387 -11.70 16.11 -21.21
C ALA A 387 -11.57 14.79 -20.43
N GLY A 388 -10.63 13.97 -20.87
CA GLY A 388 -10.29 12.68 -20.27
C GLY A 388 -10.26 12.82 -18.75
N SER A 389 -10.82 11.84 -18.09
CA SER A 389 -10.83 11.69 -16.64
C SER A 389 -9.43 11.96 -16.08
N ALA A 390 -9.11 13.23 -15.85
CA ALA A 390 -8.15 13.59 -14.84
C ALA A 390 -8.72 12.92 -13.59
N ARG A 391 -8.06 11.84 -13.17
CA ARG A 391 -8.32 11.18 -11.89
C ARG A 391 -8.46 12.31 -10.90
N GLN A 392 -9.70 12.54 -10.42
CA GLN A 392 -9.88 13.40 -9.26
C GLN A 392 -8.87 12.90 -8.24
N PRO A 393 -8.07 13.79 -7.65
CA PRO A 393 -7.20 13.38 -6.56
C PRO A 393 -8.14 12.68 -5.57
N ILE A 394 -7.84 11.43 -5.29
CA ILE A 394 -8.57 10.61 -4.33
C ILE A 394 -8.70 11.50 -3.11
N LYS A 395 -9.92 11.79 -2.69
CA LYS A 395 -10.16 12.57 -1.47
C LYS A 395 -9.33 11.89 -0.40
N ASP A 396 -8.22 12.51 -0.03
CA ASP A 396 -7.40 12.09 1.09
C ASP A 396 -8.35 11.79 2.24
N TYR A 397 -8.02 10.78 3.04
CA TYR A 397 -8.73 10.42 4.27
C TYR A 397 -8.65 11.57 5.29
N ARG A 398 -9.15 12.69 4.88
CA ARG A 398 -9.43 13.82 5.74
C ARG A 398 -10.77 13.49 6.34
N PHE A 399 -10.83 13.35 7.65
CA PHE A 399 -12.05 13.48 8.39
C PHE A 399 -12.53 14.93 8.23
N GLY A 400 -12.86 15.32 7.01
CA GLY A 400 -13.40 16.62 6.66
C GLY A 400 -14.82 16.71 7.18
N GLY A 401 -14.97 16.94 8.48
CA GLY A 401 -16.24 17.20 9.14
C GLY A 401 -16.26 18.64 9.66
N GLU A 402 -17.45 19.23 9.66
CA GLU A 402 -17.70 20.42 10.45
C GLU A 402 -17.97 19.98 11.89
N PHE A 403 -17.10 20.39 12.79
CA PHE A 403 -17.24 20.23 14.24
C PHE A 403 -17.28 21.60 14.88
N TRP A 404 -17.45 21.64 16.18
CA TRP A 404 -17.33 22.86 16.92
C TRP A 404 -16.55 22.64 18.23
N VAL A 405 -15.97 23.70 18.73
CA VAL A 405 -15.18 23.71 19.95
C VAL A 405 -15.61 24.87 20.84
N VAL A 406 -15.30 24.73 22.13
CA VAL A 406 -15.44 25.80 23.10
C VAL A 406 -14.06 26.35 23.40
N ILE A 407 -13.84 27.63 23.12
CA ILE A 407 -12.60 28.33 23.37
C ILE A 407 -12.57 28.80 24.83
N ASP A 408 -11.42 28.58 25.48
CA ASP A 408 -11.15 29.06 26.83
C ASP A 408 -10.91 30.59 26.82
N SER A 409 -12.01 31.33 26.81
CA SER A 409 -12.05 32.81 26.89
C SER A 409 -13.00 33.23 28.03
N GLU A 410 -12.93 34.50 28.45
CA GLU A 410 -13.84 35.04 29.50
C GLU A 410 -15.32 34.80 29.20
N ARG A 411 -15.67 34.64 27.91
CA ARG A 411 -17.05 34.38 27.44
C ARG A 411 -17.30 32.97 26.97
N GLN A 412 -16.30 32.06 27.05
CA GLN A 412 -16.39 30.67 26.56
C GLN A 412 -17.01 30.65 25.15
N GLU A 413 -16.28 31.20 24.19
CA GLU A 413 -16.74 31.35 22.81
C GLU A 413 -16.91 29.98 22.13
N ILE A 414 -18.04 29.79 21.46
CA ILE A 414 -18.33 28.58 20.69
C ILE A 414 -18.03 28.88 19.23
N ARG A 415 -17.16 28.09 18.60
CA ARG A 415 -16.75 28.32 17.23
C ARG A 415 -16.77 27.05 16.40
N LYS A 416 -17.27 27.16 15.17
CA LYS A 416 -17.15 26.08 14.18
C LYS A 416 -15.73 25.93 13.70
N VAL A 417 -15.31 24.68 13.56
CA VAL A 417 -13.98 24.32 13.04
C VAL A 417 -14.12 23.28 11.93
N THR A 418 -13.26 23.41 10.93
CA THR A 418 -13.13 22.39 9.89
C THR A 418 -11.91 21.54 10.22
N THR A 419 -12.10 20.23 10.32
CA THR A 419 -11.03 19.30 10.66
C THR A 419 -10.39 18.69 9.43
N GLY A 420 -9.14 18.25 9.56
CA GLY A 420 -8.37 17.53 8.56
C GLY A 420 -8.02 16.12 9.01
N VAL A 421 -6.75 15.78 8.92
CA VAL A 421 -6.19 14.48 9.32
C VAL A 421 -6.29 14.27 10.83
N THR A 422 -6.54 13.03 11.28
CA THR A 422 -6.55 12.66 12.71
C THR A 422 -5.79 11.36 12.94
N ASP A 423 -5.03 11.31 14.04
CA ASP A 423 -4.34 10.12 14.55
C ASP A 423 -5.10 9.45 15.71
N LEU A 424 -6.40 9.75 15.89
CA LEU A 424 -7.29 9.31 16.97
C LEU A 424 -7.00 9.97 18.32
N SER A 425 -5.84 10.52 18.57
CA SER A 425 -5.52 11.28 19.77
C SER A 425 -5.66 12.78 19.55
N ARG A 426 -5.23 13.24 18.38
CA ARG A 426 -5.28 14.63 17.94
C ARG A 426 -5.88 14.75 16.55
N VAL A 427 -6.38 15.92 16.24
CA VAL A 427 -6.98 16.24 14.96
C VAL A 427 -6.40 17.55 14.41
N GLU A 428 -6.13 17.57 13.13
CA GLU A 428 -5.75 18.76 12.39
C GLU A 428 -6.94 19.70 12.26
N ILE A 429 -6.72 20.98 12.50
CA ILE A 429 -7.67 22.05 12.26
C ILE A 429 -7.25 22.82 11.02
N ILE A 430 -8.09 22.77 9.99
CA ILE A 430 -7.85 23.48 8.73
C ILE A 430 -8.27 24.94 8.86
N SER A 431 -9.37 25.20 9.59
CA SER A 431 -9.88 26.56 9.81
C SER A 431 -10.69 26.66 11.08
N GLY A 432 -10.74 27.84 11.66
CA GLY A 432 -11.58 28.17 12.82
C GLY A 432 -10.85 28.36 14.14
N LEU A 433 -9.55 28.06 14.24
CA LEU A 433 -8.74 28.29 15.44
C LEU A 433 -7.39 28.91 15.13
N GLU A 434 -6.86 29.70 16.07
CA GLU A 434 -5.53 30.31 16.02
C GLU A 434 -4.59 29.63 17.05
N GLU A 435 -3.29 29.71 16.80
CA GLU A 435 -2.26 29.02 17.61
C GLU A 435 -2.19 29.47 19.07
N SER A 436 -2.63 30.68 19.37
CA SER A 436 -2.60 31.24 20.73
C SER A 436 -3.82 30.86 21.57
N GLU A 437 -4.80 30.23 20.97
CA GLU A 437 -6.07 29.91 21.63
C GLU A 437 -5.95 28.61 22.45
N ARG A 438 -6.82 28.47 23.41
CA ARG A 438 -6.99 27.24 24.20
C ARG A 438 -8.43 26.76 24.04
N VAL A 439 -8.60 25.46 23.98
CA VAL A 439 -9.91 24.82 23.88
C VAL A 439 -10.24 24.08 25.17
N LEU A 440 -11.52 24.11 25.56
CA LEU A 440 -12.01 23.39 26.72
C LEU A 440 -12.24 21.92 26.37
N ILE A 441 -11.79 21.04 27.26
CA ILE A 441 -12.10 19.62 27.21
C ILE A 441 -13.27 19.38 28.16
N LEU A 442 -14.47 19.26 27.60
CA LEU A 442 -15.67 19.00 28.37
C LEU A 442 -15.98 17.49 28.41
N PRO A 443 -16.62 16.96 29.46
CA PRO A 443 -17.07 15.57 29.46
C PRO A 443 -18.10 15.33 28.34
N SER A 444 -18.06 14.12 27.75
CA SER A 444 -19.00 13.75 26.69
C SER A 444 -20.41 13.51 27.25
N SER A 445 -21.44 13.67 26.38
CA SER A 445 -22.84 13.40 26.72
C SER A 445 -23.04 12.02 27.33
N HIS A 446 -22.37 11.01 26.83
CA HIS A 446 -22.46 9.64 27.34
C HIS A 446 -21.90 9.47 28.78
N LEU A 447 -20.81 10.18 29.12
CA LEU A 447 -20.29 10.18 30.50
C LEU A 447 -21.24 10.87 31.46
N MET A 448 -21.91 11.94 31.02
CA MET A 448 -22.90 12.65 31.81
C MET A 448 -24.17 11.81 32.08
N GLU A 449 -24.69 11.15 31.07
CA GLU A 449 -25.81 10.21 31.22
C GLU A 449 -25.47 9.07 32.18
N THR A 450 -24.30 8.48 32.06
CA THR A 450 -23.84 7.38 32.94
C THR A 450 -23.71 7.88 34.39
N GLN A 451 -23.21 9.10 34.60
CA GLN A 451 -23.15 9.71 35.93
C GLN A 451 -24.53 10.01 36.49
N GLN A 452 -25.45 10.55 35.71
CA GLN A 452 -26.81 10.81 36.12
C GLN A 452 -27.57 9.52 36.45
N ASP A 453 -27.42 8.49 35.64
CA ASP A 453 -28.00 7.18 35.91
C ASP A 453 -27.46 6.56 37.18
N LEU A 454 -26.16 6.68 37.44
CA LEU A 454 -25.54 6.22 38.67
C LEU A 454 -26.08 7.02 39.87
N GLN A 455 -26.17 8.34 39.78
CA GLN A 455 -26.74 9.17 40.83
C GLN A 455 -28.22 8.84 41.06
N ASN A 456 -29.00 8.66 40.00
CA ASN A 456 -30.40 8.25 40.08
C ASN A 456 -30.54 6.87 40.72
N PHE A 457 -29.66 5.94 40.44
CA PHE A 457 -29.62 4.61 41.03
C PHE A 457 -29.26 4.70 42.52
N ILE A 458 -28.27 5.50 42.91
CA ILE A 458 -27.89 5.73 44.31
C ILE A 458 -29.03 6.38 45.05
N ASN A 459 -29.66 7.43 44.52
CA ASN A 459 -30.78 8.13 45.13
C ASN A 459 -32.02 7.24 45.32
N ARG A 460 -32.29 6.32 44.36
CA ARG A 460 -33.36 5.31 44.54
C ARG A 460 -33.06 4.32 45.63
N ARG A 461 -31.80 3.89 45.81
CA ARG A 461 -31.41 2.99 46.91
C ARG A 461 -31.42 3.67 48.28
N VAL A 462 -31.02 4.94 48.38
CA VAL A 462 -31.02 5.70 49.63
C VAL A 462 -32.46 6.02 50.08
N ARG A 463 -33.42 6.24 49.15
CA ARG A 463 -34.84 6.43 49.49
C ARG A 463 -35.58 5.15 49.83
N GLY A 464 -34.98 3.99 49.60
CA GLY A 464 -35.59 2.66 49.83
C GLY A 464 -35.23 2.01 51.17
N VAL A 465 -34.54 2.68 52.11
CA VAL A 465 -34.26 2.16 53.46
C VAL A 465 -35.31 2.74 54.41
N PRO A 466 -36.33 1.98 54.87
CA PRO A 466 -37.25 2.41 55.91
C PRO A 466 -36.55 2.27 57.25
N GLY A 467 -36.32 3.38 57.96
CA GLY A 467 -36.04 3.38 59.38
C GLY A 467 -34.66 3.81 59.80
N ILE A 468 -34.41 5.11 59.90
CA ILE A 468 -33.77 5.76 61.05
C ILE A 468 -34.50 7.10 61.17
N GLY A 469 -35.51 7.13 62.03
CA GLY A 469 -36.12 8.31 62.65
C GLY A 469 -35.57 8.45 64.06
#